data_09e6302fd79a6ab591a21359b66b4f26
#
_entry.id   09e6302fd79a6ab591a21359b66b4f26
#
_cell.length_a   1.000
_cell.length_b   1.000
_cell.length_c   1.000
_cell.angle_alpha   90.00
_cell.angle_beta   90.00
_cell.angle_gamma   90.00
#
_symmetry.space_group_name_H-M   'P 1'
#
loop_
_entity.id
_entity.type
_entity.pdbx_description
1 polymer ?
#
loop_
_entity_poly.entity_id
_entity_poly.type
_entity_poly.pdbx_seq_one_letter_code
_entity_poly.pdbx_strand_id
1 'polypeptide(L)'
;MSAGGTQSLLTGFRPIALLTLLCALLYLTGIAAIPPTDRDESRFMQASKQMLESGDWVHIHFQDEPRNKKPVGIYWLQAAAVKIMGQDLNVWWPYRLPSAIAAWLAVLAVYRCGRRLFDPMAGLIAGTALATSFIVVVEAHIAKTDAALLAATTLSMTMLAELFVKRDERALITALLF
;
A
#
# COMPACT_ATOMS: atom_id res chain seq x y z
N MET A 1 -29.44 -17.82 -19.20
CA MET A 1 -29.00 -16.46 -18.81
C MET A 1 -27.52 -16.53 -18.47
N SER A 2 -26.78 -16.11 -19.34
CA SER A 2 -25.55 -15.44 -19.66
C SER A 2 -24.29 -15.81 -18.86
N ALA A 3 -23.71 -16.99 -19.12
CA ALA A 3 -22.32 -17.32 -18.71
C ALA A 3 -21.27 -16.45 -19.40
N GLY A 4 -21.63 -15.78 -20.51
CA GLY A 4 -20.69 -14.95 -21.29
C GLY A 4 -20.29 -13.64 -20.61
N GLY A 5 -21.13 -13.05 -19.76
CA GLY A 5 -20.85 -11.80 -19.08
C GLY A 5 -19.80 -11.94 -17.96
N THR A 6 -19.88 -13.03 -17.20
CA THR A 6 -18.98 -13.30 -16.08
C THR A 6 -17.56 -13.65 -16.56
N GLN A 7 -17.44 -14.40 -17.64
CA GLN A 7 -16.14 -14.73 -18.23
C GLN A 7 -15.41 -13.49 -18.76
N SER A 8 -16.14 -12.52 -19.32
CA SER A 8 -15.54 -11.29 -19.85
C SER A 8 -14.98 -10.37 -18.74
N LEU A 9 -15.53 -10.42 -17.53
CA LEU A 9 -15.03 -9.66 -16.38
C LEU A 9 -13.76 -10.26 -15.77
N LEU A 10 -13.48 -11.55 -16.00
CA LEU A 10 -12.34 -12.27 -15.44
C LEU A 10 -11.11 -12.27 -16.35
N THR A 11 -11.22 -11.70 -17.57
CA THR A 11 -10.14 -11.72 -18.57
C THR A 11 -9.49 -10.35 -18.75
N GLY A 12 -8.19 -10.36 -19.07
CA GLY A 12 -7.42 -9.17 -19.42
C GLY A 12 -7.23 -8.18 -18.27
N PHE A 13 -7.37 -6.89 -18.56
CA PHE A 13 -7.14 -5.77 -17.63
C PHE A 13 -8.33 -5.46 -16.71
N ARG A 14 -9.52 -5.95 -17.02
CA ARG A 14 -10.76 -5.62 -16.32
C ARG A 14 -10.74 -5.87 -14.80
N PRO A 15 -10.29 -7.04 -14.30
CA PRO A 15 -10.25 -7.28 -12.85
C PRO A 15 -9.33 -6.30 -12.12
N ILE A 16 -8.19 -5.97 -12.73
CA ILE A 16 -7.24 -5.00 -12.17
C ILE A 16 -7.88 -3.63 -12.11
N ALA A 17 -8.55 -3.20 -13.19
CA ALA A 17 -9.25 -1.91 -13.23
C ALA A 17 -10.37 -1.84 -12.19
N LEU A 18 -11.16 -2.90 -12.03
CA LEU A 18 -12.23 -2.98 -11.02
C LEU A 18 -11.68 -2.87 -9.60
N LEU A 19 -10.63 -3.64 -9.27
CA LEU A 19 -9.99 -3.58 -7.95
C LEU A 19 -9.34 -2.22 -7.71
N THR A 20 -8.70 -1.63 -8.72
CA THR A 20 -8.11 -0.29 -8.62
C THR A 20 -9.18 0.76 -8.37
N LEU A 21 -10.31 0.71 -9.09
CA LEU A 21 -11.43 1.63 -8.88
C LEU A 21 -12.03 1.46 -7.48
N LEU A 22 -12.21 0.22 -7.02
CA LEU A 22 -12.70 -0.08 -5.67
C LEU A 22 -11.74 0.48 -4.61
N CYS A 23 -10.43 0.24 -4.74
CA CYS A 23 -9.44 0.77 -3.81
C CYS A 23 -9.40 2.31 -3.85
N ALA A 24 -9.45 2.93 -5.02
CA ALA A 24 -9.51 4.38 -5.13
C ALA A 24 -10.74 4.95 -4.41
N LEU A 25 -11.90 4.33 -4.59
CA LEU A 25 -13.14 4.72 -3.92
C LEU A 25 -13.04 4.55 -2.40
N LEU A 26 -12.48 3.42 -1.92
CA LEU A 26 -12.43 3.11 -0.49
C LEU A 26 -11.29 3.83 0.24
N TYR A 27 -10.12 4.04 -0.39
CA TYR A 27 -8.91 4.50 0.29
C TYR A 27 -8.62 6.00 0.09
N LEU A 28 -9.19 6.62 -0.96
CA LEU A 28 -9.00 8.05 -1.19
C LEU A 28 -10.19 8.88 -0.73
N THR A 29 -11.40 8.30 -0.64
CA THR A 29 -12.57 9.03 -0.17
C THR A 29 -12.41 9.37 1.30
N GLY A 30 -12.44 10.66 1.62
CA GLY A 30 -12.33 11.12 3.01
C GLY A 30 -10.90 11.18 3.57
N ILE A 31 -9.87 10.88 2.78
CA ILE A 31 -8.45 10.88 3.25
C ILE A 31 -8.02 12.23 3.85
N ALA A 32 -8.61 13.33 3.38
CA ALA A 32 -8.36 14.68 3.87
C ALA A 32 -9.42 15.18 4.87
N ALA A 33 -10.51 14.42 5.10
CA ALA A 33 -11.63 14.91 5.90
C ALA A 33 -11.39 14.81 7.41
N ILE A 34 -10.69 13.74 7.84
CA ILE A 34 -10.46 13.47 9.26
C ILE A 34 -9.04 13.94 9.63
N PRO A 35 -8.90 14.85 10.61
CA PRO A 35 -7.58 15.24 11.09
C PRO A 35 -6.87 14.05 11.75
N PRO A 36 -5.53 14.10 11.92
CA PRO A 36 -4.79 13.05 12.62
C PRO A 36 -5.31 12.88 14.05
N THR A 37 -5.88 11.72 14.33
CA THR A 37 -6.44 11.38 15.65
C THR A 37 -5.58 10.37 16.40
N ASP A 38 -4.79 9.59 15.66
CA ASP A 38 -3.89 8.60 16.22
C ASP A 38 -2.57 9.25 16.65
N ARG A 39 -2.14 8.96 17.89
CA ARG A 39 -0.88 9.46 18.44
C ARG A 39 0.34 9.04 17.61
N ASP A 40 0.33 7.81 17.08
CA ASP A 40 1.46 7.33 16.30
C ASP A 40 1.46 7.95 14.89
N GLU A 41 0.29 8.16 14.27
CA GLU A 41 0.19 8.89 13.00
C GLU A 41 0.83 10.27 13.10
N SER A 42 0.48 11.05 14.13
CA SER A 42 1.02 12.38 14.36
C SER A 42 2.55 12.36 14.49
N ARG A 43 3.10 11.33 15.13
CA ARG A 43 4.55 11.15 15.29
C ARG A 43 5.27 10.83 13.98
N PHE A 44 4.66 10.00 13.11
CA PHE A 44 5.22 9.72 11.80
C PHE A 44 5.24 10.97 10.93
N MET A 45 4.13 11.70 10.90
CA MET A 45 4.00 12.92 10.12
C MET A 45 4.99 13.99 10.60
N GLN A 46 5.10 14.21 11.92
CA GLN A 46 6.04 15.19 12.48
C GLN A 46 7.49 14.84 12.15
N ALA A 47 7.88 13.56 12.24
CA ALA A 47 9.24 13.13 11.91
C ALA A 47 9.54 13.30 10.40
N SER A 48 8.58 12.97 9.52
CA SER A 48 8.74 13.20 8.07
C SER A 48 8.77 14.68 7.71
N LYS A 49 8.01 15.50 8.42
CA LYS A 49 8.05 16.97 8.30
C LYS A 49 9.43 17.51 8.68
N GLN A 50 9.96 17.13 9.85
CA GLN A 50 11.29 17.55 10.29
C GLN A 50 12.41 17.10 9.33
N MET A 51 12.28 15.90 8.73
CA MET A 51 13.17 15.43 7.67
C MET A 51 13.19 16.39 6.47
N LEU A 52 12.01 16.89 6.06
CA LEU A 52 11.89 17.86 4.96
C LEU A 52 12.44 19.24 5.34
N GLU A 53 12.23 19.68 6.57
CA GLU A 53 12.68 20.99 7.08
C GLU A 53 14.20 21.04 7.29
N SER A 54 14.78 19.97 7.85
CA SER A 54 16.22 19.89 8.14
C SER A 54 17.06 19.49 6.94
N GLY A 55 16.48 18.79 5.95
CA GLY A 55 17.21 18.16 4.86
C GLY A 55 18.04 16.94 5.28
N ASP A 56 17.92 16.47 6.51
CA ASP A 56 18.57 15.25 6.99
C ASP A 56 17.67 14.03 6.68
N TRP A 57 18.08 13.24 5.70
CA TRP A 57 17.35 12.06 5.21
C TRP A 57 17.75 10.77 5.91
N VAL A 58 18.71 10.82 6.82
CA VAL A 58 19.25 9.63 7.48
C VAL A 58 18.87 9.58 8.96
N HIS A 59 19.04 10.67 9.68
CA HIS A 59 18.74 10.74 11.09
C HIS A 59 17.30 11.20 11.31
N ILE A 60 16.49 10.28 11.82
CA ILE A 60 15.07 10.56 12.07
C ILE A 60 14.94 11.21 13.44
N HIS A 61 14.34 12.39 13.48
CA HIS A 61 14.04 13.10 14.72
C HIS A 61 12.53 13.20 14.94
N PHE A 62 12.15 13.20 16.19
CA PHE A 62 10.81 13.58 16.63
C PHE A 62 10.99 14.65 17.71
N GLN A 63 10.69 15.90 17.35
CA GLN A 63 11.06 17.08 18.13
C GLN A 63 12.59 17.13 18.31
N ASP A 64 13.08 17.21 19.56
CA ASP A 64 14.51 17.32 19.88
C ASP A 64 15.19 15.94 20.12
N GLU A 65 14.42 14.84 20.00
CA GLU A 65 14.93 13.51 20.29
C GLU A 65 15.10 12.65 19.02
N PRO A 66 16.16 11.82 18.95
CA PRO A 66 16.31 10.86 17.87
C PRO A 66 15.23 9.76 17.93
N ARG A 67 14.63 9.45 16.77
CA ARG A 67 13.55 8.46 16.64
C ARG A 67 14.00 7.20 15.89
N ASN A 68 14.68 6.31 16.57
CA ASN A 68 15.21 5.05 15.99
C ASN A 68 14.27 3.85 16.15
N LYS A 69 12.94 4.07 16.18
CA LYS A 69 11.94 3.01 16.46
C LYS A 69 11.43 2.28 15.23
N LYS A 70 11.58 2.86 14.05
CA LYS A 70 11.08 2.30 12.78
C LYS A 70 12.08 2.55 11.66
N PRO A 71 12.10 1.69 10.62
CA PRO A 71 12.95 1.89 9.44
C PRO A 71 12.67 3.21 8.74
N VAL A 72 13.72 3.82 8.19
CA VAL A 72 13.67 5.15 7.56
C VAL A 72 12.76 5.21 6.31
N GLY A 73 12.56 4.09 5.63
CA GLY A 73 11.85 4.03 4.34
C GLY A 73 10.46 4.63 4.35
N ILE A 74 9.68 4.46 5.43
CA ILE A 74 8.33 5.04 5.50
C ILE A 74 8.37 6.57 5.53
N TYR A 75 9.35 7.15 6.23
CA TYR A 75 9.53 8.60 6.30
C TYR A 75 9.92 9.18 4.95
N TRP A 76 10.76 8.47 4.18
CA TRP A 76 11.08 8.85 2.81
C TRP A 76 9.87 8.86 1.89
N LEU A 77 9.01 7.83 1.99
CA LEU A 77 7.79 7.74 1.19
C LEU A 77 6.82 8.88 1.53
N GLN A 78 6.65 9.19 2.81
CA GLN A 78 5.81 10.28 3.26
C GLN A 78 6.37 11.64 2.82
N ALA A 79 7.65 11.88 3.02
CA ALA A 79 8.32 13.10 2.60
C ALA A 79 8.26 13.30 1.08
N ALA A 80 8.46 12.22 0.30
CA ALA A 80 8.33 12.24 -1.15
C ALA A 80 6.90 12.59 -1.59
N ALA A 81 5.88 12.00 -0.95
CA ALA A 81 4.48 12.29 -1.26
C ALA A 81 4.14 13.77 -1.03
N VAL A 82 4.56 14.34 0.11
CA VAL A 82 4.35 15.76 0.41
C VAL A 82 5.05 16.65 -0.62
N LYS A 83 6.30 16.34 -0.95
CA LYS A 83 7.09 17.11 -1.92
C LYS A 83 6.49 17.06 -3.33
N ILE A 84 6.03 15.88 -3.78
CA ILE A 84 5.39 15.70 -5.10
C ILE A 84 4.06 16.44 -5.18
N MET A 85 3.28 16.42 -4.09
CA MET A 85 1.99 17.13 -4.06
C MET A 85 2.15 18.65 -3.95
N GLY A 86 3.34 19.17 -3.63
CA GLY A 86 3.61 20.59 -3.52
C GLY A 86 2.78 21.29 -2.43
N GLN A 87 2.35 20.54 -1.41
CA GLN A 87 1.52 21.06 -0.32
C GLN A 87 2.37 21.64 0.79
N ASP A 88 1.74 22.51 1.61
CA ASP A 88 2.32 22.96 2.86
C ASP A 88 2.62 21.75 3.77
N LEU A 89 3.75 21.79 4.47
CA LEU A 89 4.19 20.70 5.35
C LEU A 89 3.23 20.45 6.52
N ASN A 90 2.31 21.36 6.79
CA ASN A 90 1.28 21.20 7.82
C ASN A 90 0.01 20.52 7.32
N VAL A 91 -0.11 20.28 6.01
CA VAL A 91 -1.25 19.55 5.44
C VAL A 91 -1.02 18.06 5.65
N TRP A 92 -1.96 17.38 6.31
CA TRP A 92 -1.78 15.98 6.78
C TRP A 92 -2.06 14.91 5.72
N TRP A 93 -2.99 15.13 4.80
CA TRP A 93 -3.43 14.08 3.88
C TRP A 93 -2.34 13.55 2.94
N PRO A 94 -1.32 14.33 2.47
CA PRO A 94 -0.28 13.78 1.61
C PRO A 94 0.58 12.72 2.31
N TYR A 95 0.75 12.82 3.62
CA TYR A 95 1.48 11.81 4.41
C TYR A 95 0.76 10.45 4.44
N ARG A 96 -0.56 10.40 4.17
CA ARG A 96 -1.37 9.18 4.09
C ARG A 96 -1.29 8.46 2.75
N LEU A 97 -0.91 9.16 1.67
CA LEU A 97 -0.85 8.59 0.33
C LEU A 97 0.01 7.32 0.23
N PRO A 98 1.21 7.24 0.86
CA PRO A 98 1.98 5.99 0.86
C PRO A 98 1.22 4.80 1.43
N SER A 99 0.43 5.00 2.50
CA SER A 99 -0.40 3.94 3.09
C SER A 99 -1.51 3.50 2.15
N ALA A 100 -2.22 4.44 1.53
CA ALA A 100 -3.28 4.14 0.55
C ALA A 100 -2.74 3.39 -0.68
N ILE A 101 -1.59 3.82 -1.21
CA ILE A 101 -0.93 3.16 -2.35
C ILE A 101 -0.44 1.77 -1.95
N ALA A 102 0.16 1.61 -0.77
CA ALA A 102 0.62 0.33 -0.27
C ALA A 102 -0.55 -0.66 -0.08
N ALA A 103 -1.66 -0.24 0.52
CA ALA A 103 -2.86 -1.06 0.65
C ALA A 103 -3.40 -1.50 -0.72
N TRP A 104 -3.46 -0.61 -1.70
CA TRP A 104 -3.82 -0.93 -3.08
C TRP A 104 -2.89 -1.97 -3.71
N LEU A 105 -1.56 -1.82 -3.56
CA LEU A 105 -0.58 -2.77 -4.06
C LEU A 105 -0.74 -4.15 -3.39
N ALA A 106 -1.03 -4.20 -2.09
CA ALA A 106 -1.33 -5.44 -1.38
C ALA A 106 -2.55 -6.16 -1.97
N VAL A 107 -3.63 -5.42 -2.27
CA VAL A 107 -4.83 -5.96 -2.94
C VAL A 107 -4.51 -6.57 -4.29
N LEU A 108 -3.72 -5.87 -5.12
CA LEU A 108 -3.31 -6.38 -6.42
C LEU A 108 -2.38 -7.61 -6.31
N ALA A 109 -1.50 -7.64 -5.30
CA ALA A 109 -0.64 -8.79 -5.03
C ALA A 109 -1.47 -10.02 -4.63
N VAL A 110 -2.46 -9.86 -3.74
CA VAL A 110 -3.37 -10.94 -3.33
C VAL A 110 -4.22 -11.43 -4.51
N TYR A 111 -4.76 -10.52 -5.31
CA TYR A 111 -5.46 -10.88 -6.56
C TYR A 111 -4.56 -11.74 -7.47
N ARG A 112 -3.32 -11.29 -7.70
CA ARG A 112 -2.36 -12.00 -8.55
C ARG A 112 -2.00 -13.36 -7.99
N CYS A 113 -1.78 -13.47 -6.68
CA CYS A 113 -1.49 -14.71 -5.98
C CYS A 113 -2.64 -15.72 -6.12
N GLY A 114 -3.86 -15.31 -5.79
CA GLY A 114 -5.05 -16.15 -5.90
C GLY A 114 -5.32 -16.63 -7.32
N ARG A 115 -5.15 -15.74 -8.31
CA ARG A 115 -5.28 -16.08 -9.72
C ARG A 115 -4.22 -17.09 -10.18
N ARG A 116 -3.02 -17.07 -9.60
CA ARG A 116 -1.92 -17.97 -9.97
C ARG A 116 -2.02 -19.33 -9.31
N LEU A 117 -2.40 -19.36 -8.05
CA LEU A 117 -2.50 -20.61 -7.27
C LEU A 117 -3.78 -21.39 -7.55
N PHE A 118 -4.86 -20.69 -7.88
CA PHE A 118 -6.19 -21.27 -8.08
C PHE A 118 -6.74 -20.90 -9.47
N ASP A 119 -7.60 -19.87 -9.50
CA ASP A 119 -8.25 -19.42 -10.73
C ASP A 119 -8.52 -17.89 -10.69
N PRO A 120 -8.92 -17.26 -11.82
CA PRO A 120 -9.20 -15.83 -11.88
C PRO A 120 -10.30 -15.36 -10.94
N MET A 121 -11.31 -16.20 -10.66
CA MET A 121 -12.41 -15.86 -9.75
C MET A 121 -11.93 -15.87 -8.30
N ALA A 122 -11.18 -16.88 -7.89
CA ALA A 122 -10.58 -16.94 -6.56
C ALA A 122 -9.69 -15.73 -6.30
N GLY A 123 -8.87 -15.33 -7.28
CA GLY A 123 -8.08 -14.11 -7.19
C GLY A 123 -8.92 -12.86 -6.99
N LEU A 124 -10.01 -12.69 -7.78
CA LEU A 124 -10.88 -11.53 -7.69
C LEU A 124 -11.60 -11.48 -6.32
N ILE A 125 -12.10 -12.60 -5.84
CA ILE A 125 -12.74 -12.71 -4.52
C ILE A 125 -11.75 -12.35 -3.41
N ALA A 126 -10.55 -12.93 -3.45
CA ALA A 126 -9.51 -12.66 -2.44
C ALA A 126 -9.07 -11.18 -2.44
N GLY A 127 -8.84 -10.59 -3.61
CA GLY A 127 -8.52 -9.17 -3.74
C GLY A 127 -9.64 -8.27 -3.24
N THR A 128 -10.89 -8.57 -3.60
CA THR A 128 -12.06 -7.81 -3.12
C THR A 128 -12.23 -7.93 -1.60
N ALA A 129 -12.09 -9.13 -1.05
CA ALA A 129 -12.18 -9.35 0.39
C ALA A 129 -11.12 -8.56 1.17
N LEU A 130 -9.87 -8.52 0.66
CA LEU A 130 -8.84 -7.69 1.27
C LEU A 130 -9.13 -6.20 1.12
N ALA A 131 -9.56 -5.76 -0.08
CA ALA A 131 -9.86 -4.35 -0.35
C ALA A 131 -10.97 -3.80 0.56
N THR A 132 -11.97 -4.61 0.89
CA THR A 132 -13.12 -4.24 1.73
C THR A 132 -12.92 -4.58 3.20
N SER A 133 -11.78 -5.17 3.57
CA SER A 133 -11.46 -5.45 4.98
C SER A 133 -11.39 -4.15 5.77
N PHE A 134 -12.19 -4.06 6.83
CA PHE A 134 -12.28 -2.85 7.67
C PHE A 134 -10.91 -2.37 8.15
N ILE A 135 -10.06 -3.30 8.63
CA ILE A 135 -8.73 -2.93 9.12
C ILE A 135 -7.83 -2.36 8.01
N VAL A 136 -7.90 -2.90 6.80
CA VAL A 136 -7.12 -2.41 5.66
C VAL A 136 -7.60 -1.03 5.22
N VAL A 137 -8.92 -0.80 5.22
CA VAL A 137 -9.50 0.52 4.93
C VAL A 137 -9.02 1.55 5.96
N VAL A 138 -9.03 1.20 7.24
CA VAL A 138 -8.52 2.09 8.31
C VAL A 138 -7.04 2.37 8.13
N GLU A 139 -6.20 1.35 7.93
CA GLU A 139 -4.75 1.52 7.76
C GLU A 139 -4.38 2.29 6.48
N ALA A 140 -5.20 2.23 5.43
CA ALA A 140 -5.03 3.03 4.23
C ALA A 140 -5.24 4.55 4.48
N HIS A 141 -5.99 4.92 5.53
CA HIS A 141 -6.27 6.31 5.90
C HIS A 141 -5.34 6.86 6.98
N ILE A 142 -4.39 6.08 7.46
CA ILE A 142 -3.49 6.46 8.54
C ILE A 142 -2.03 6.47 8.04
N ALA A 143 -1.29 7.54 8.35
CA ALA A 143 0.11 7.69 7.94
C ALA A 143 1.05 6.88 8.85
N LYS A 144 1.04 5.53 8.68
CA LYS A 144 1.85 4.58 9.45
C LYS A 144 2.61 3.59 8.55
N THR A 145 3.36 2.67 9.20
CA THR A 145 4.12 1.61 8.53
C THR A 145 3.29 0.41 8.12
N ASP A 146 2.10 0.20 8.69
CA ASP A 146 1.42 -1.10 8.69
C ASP A 146 0.92 -1.49 7.29
N ALA A 147 0.35 -0.54 6.55
CA ALA A 147 -0.04 -0.77 5.16
C ALA A 147 1.18 -1.05 4.25
N ALA A 148 2.31 -0.37 4.48
CA ALA A 148 3.54 -0.61 3.74
C ALA A 148 4.13 -2.00 4.04
N LEU A 149 4.07 -2.43 5.30
CA LEU A 149 4.48 -3.78 5.71
C LEU A 149 3.55 -4.84 5.10
N LEU A 150 2.23 -4.61 5.11
CA LEU A 150 1.27 -5.49 4.44
C LEU A 150 1.61 -5.64 2.95
N ALA A 151 1.89 -4.55 2.25
CA ALA A 151 2.26 -4.59 0.83
C ALA A 151 3.56 -5.38 0.61
N ALA A 152 4.60 -5.10 1.38
CA ALA A 152 5.89 -5.78 1.25
C ALA A 152 5.76 -7.28 1.48
N THR A 153 5.06 -7.69 2.54
CA THR A 153 4.85 -9.12 2.86
C THR A 153 3.99 -9.82 1.83
N THR A 154 2.88 -9.23 1.38
CA THR A 154 2.02 -9.83 0.35
C THR A 154 2.70 -9.92 -1.01
N LEU A 155 3.48 -8.91 -1.40
CA LEU A 155 4.29 -8.95 -2.62
C LEU A 155 5.33 -10.07 -2.56
N SER A 156 6.09 -10.17 -1.45
CA SER A 156 7.08 -11.24 -1.25
C SER A 156 6.44 -12.63 -1.33
N MET A 157 5.29 -12.83 -0.66
CA MET A 157 4.56 -14.10 -0.72
C MET A 157 4.02 -14.40 -2.12
N THR A 158 3.58 -13.39 -2.85
CA THR A 158 3.12 -13.55 -4.24
C THR A 158 4.27 -13.97 -5.16
N MET A 159 5.46 -13.39 -4.98
CA MET A 159 6.67 -13.79 -5.75
C MET A 159 7.08 -15.22 -5.43
N LEU A 160 7.06 -15.62 -4.16
CA LEU A 160 7.30 -17.01 -3.75
C LEU A 160 6.28 -17.99 -4.35
N ALA A 161 5.00 -17.63 -4.38
CA ALA A 161 3.97 -18.43 -5.02
C ALA A 161 4.21 -18.58 -6.54
N GLU A 162 4.64 -17.52 -7.22
CA GLU A 162 4.99 -17.60 -8.64
C GLU A 162 6.19 -18.49 -8.90
N LEU A 163 7.21 -18.46 -8.05
CA LEU A 163 8.35 -19.38 -8.08
C LEU A 163 7.90 -20.83 -7.96
N PHE A 164 7.05 -21.10 -6.98
CA PHE A 164 6.53 -22.44 -6.72
C PHE A 164 5.77 -23.01 -7.94
N VAL A 165 4.96 -22.17 -8.59
CA VAL A 165 4.15 -22.58 -9.75
C VAL A 165 4.99 -22.74 -11.03
N LYS A 166 5.95 -21.85 -11.28
CA LYS A 166 6.69 -21.81 -12.55
C LYS A 166 7.97 -22.62 -12.56
N ARG A 167 8.59 -22.89 -11.42
CA ARG A 167 9.95 -23.45 -11.28
C ARG A 167 10.99 -22.72 -12.17
N ASP A 168 10.82 -21.42 -12.36
CA ASP A 168 11.64 -20.61 -13.25
C ASP A 168 12.69 -19.84 -12.43
N GLU A 169 13.97 -20.00 -12.78
CA GLU A 169 15.10 -19.35 -12.11
C GLU A 169 15.01 -17.81 -12.10
N ARG A 170 14.39 -17.20 -13.13
CA ARG A 170 14.19 -15.73 -13.18
C ARG A 170 13.25 -15.21 -12.10
N ALA A 171 12.27 -16.03 -11.72
CA ALA A 171 11.37 -15.68 -10.61
C ALA A 171 12.10 -15.73 -9.25
N LEU A 172 13.14 -16.59 -9.12
CA LEU A 172 14.00 -16.66 -7.93
C LEU A 172 14.74 -15.33 -7.71
N ILE A 173 15.32 -14.78 -8.75
CA ILE A 173 16.05 -13.50 -8.69
C ILE A 173 15.11 -12.38 -8.26
N THR A 174 13.89 -12.34 -8.80
CA THR A 174 12.88 -11.32 -8.46
C THR A 174 12.42 -11.46 -7.01
N ALA A 175 12.29 -12.69 -6.49
CA ALA A 175 11.90 -12.93 -5.08
C ALA A 175 13.03 -12.61 -4.08
N LEU A 176 14.29 -12.69 -4.51
CA LEU A 176 15.46 -12.34 -3.69
C LEU A 176 15.72 -10.83 -3.63
N LEU A 177 15.14 -10.05 -4.54
CA LEU A 177 15.29 -8.59 -4.59
C LEU A 177 14.22 -7.84 -3.77
N PHE A 178 13.23 -8.54 -3.19
CA PHE A 178 12.18 -8.02 -2.31
C PHE A 178 12.19 -8.73 -0.95
#